data_bcc75db0cb6a27d97160bc8afc323218
#
_entry.id   bcc75db0cb6a27d97160bc8afc323218
#
_cell.length_a   1.000
_cell.length_b   1.000
_cell.length_c   1.000
_cell.angle_alpha   90.00
_cell.angle_beta   90.00
_cell.angle_gamma   90.00
#
_symmetry.space_group_name_H-M   'P 1'
#
loop_
_entity.id
_entity.type
_entity.pdbx_description
1 polymer ?
#
loop_
_entity_poly.entity_id
_entity_poly.type
_entity_poly.pdbx_seq_one_letter_code
_entity_poly.pdbx_strand_id
1 'polypeptide(L)'
;MAAPAGCQLYLAAPAELPPDFAATLTAVLEAAEIACLRLPPRPGMAHLVRLAQGRGTAVVIEGDPDLAAALGADGVHLPDLKTYGAARDRLGADAIIGVSCDRSRHDAMEAGEAGADYVAFAADLELVRWWAELMLVPVVAELQSPDQAAEFAAAGAEFIALGEALWRDPAGAPAAVRNLAMLLR
;
A
#
# COMPACT_ATOMS: atom_id res chain seq x y z
N MET A 1 -15.86 -11.69 19.72
CA MET A 1 -14.71 -11.16 18.96
C MET A 1 -15.14 -11.20 17.50
N ALA A 2 -15.30 -10.02 16.86
CA ALA A 2 -15.52 -9.99 15.42
C ALA A 2 -14.24 -10.53 14.76
N ALA A 3 -14.40 -11.40 13.74
CA ALA A 3 -13.29 -11.78 12.90
C ALA A 3 -12.66 -10.48 12.33
N PRO A 4 -11.33 -10.36 12.29
CA PRO A 4 -10.72 -9.21 11.63
C PRO A 4 -11.31 -9.10 10.24
N ALA A 5 -11.67 -7.89 9.81
CA ALA A 5 -12.00 -7.62 8.42
C ALA A 5 -10.86 -8.25 7.59
N GLY A 6 -11.21 -9.06 6.57
CA GLY A 6 -10.21 -9.85 5.85
C GLY A 6 -9.07 -8.95 5.35
N CYS A 7 -7.86 -9.48 5.39
CA CYS A 7 -6.66 -8.78 4.92
C CYS A 7 -6.84 -8.36 3.45
N GLN A 8 -6.45 -7.13 3.13
CA GLN A 8 -6.68 -6.51 1.82
C GLN A 8 -5.39 -6.40 1.00
N LEU A 9 -5.56 -6.29 -0.31
CA LEU A 9 -4.44 -6.13 -1.23
C LEU A 9 -3.99 -4.67 -1.35
N TYR A 10 -2.70 -4.46 -1.21
CA TYR A 10 -2.01 -3.20 -1.48
C TYR A 10 -0.95 -3.45 -2.55
N LEU A 11 -0.96 -2.71 -3.65
CA LEU A 11 0.00 -2.89 -4.72
C LEU A 11 0.95 -1.71 -4.81
N ALA A 12 2.25 -1.98 -4.87
CA ALA A 12 3.26 -0.99 -5.22
C ALA A 12 3.62 -1.14 -6.70
N ALA A 13 3.36 -0.12 -7.51
CA ALA A 13 3.74 -0.13 -8.91
C ALA A 13 5.27 -0.17 -9.06
N PRO A 14 5.80 -0.73 -10.18
CA PRO A 14 7.24 -0.75 -10.39
C PRO A 14 7.79 0.67 -10.53
N ALA A 15 9.05 0.86 -10.09
CA ALA A 15 9.71 2.16 -10.18
C ALA A 15 9.79 2.70 -11.61
N GLU A 16 9.94 1.79 -12.58
CA GLU A 16 9.86 2.09 -14.01
C GLU A 16 8.60 1.47 -14.60
N LEU A 17 7.67 2.33 -15.01
CA LEU A 17 6.41 1.89 -15.60
C LEU A 17 6.64 1.51 -17.07
N PRO A 18 6.32 0.25 -17.48
CA PRO A 18 6.35 -0.12 -18.89
C PRO A 18 5.34 0.71 -19.72
N PRO A 19 5.54 0.85 -21.03
CA PRO A 19 4.64 1.64 -21.89
C PRO A 19 3.18 1.17 -21.88
N ASP A 20 2.95 -0.11 -21.64
CA ASP A 20 1.65 -0.78 -21.56
C ASP A 20 1.09 -0.93 -20.14
N PHE A 21 1.72 -0.25 -19.15
CA PHE A 21 1.34 -0.37 -17.74
C PHE A 21 -0.13 -0.07 -17.49
N ALA A 22 -0.72 0.90 -18.18
CA ALA A 22 -2.14 1.23 -18.02
C ALA A 22 -3.06 0.05 -18.41
N ALA A 23 -2.72 -0.69 -19.46
CA ALA A 23 -3.47 -1.88 -19.87
C ALA A 23 -3.30 -3.03 -18.87
N THR A 24 -2.08 -3.24 -18.40
CA THR A 24 -1.77 -4.24 -17.35
C THR A 24 -2.49 -3.91 -16.06
N LEU A 25 -2.45 -2.64 -15.61
CA LEU A 25 -3.16 -2.17 -14.42
C LEU A 25 -4.67 -2.40 -14.54
N THR A 26 -5.25 -2.09 -15.69
CA THR A 26 -6.68 -2.35 -15.95
C THR A 26 -7.01 -3.83 -15.73
N ALA A 27 -6.24 -4.74 -16.32
CA ALA A 27 -6.45 -6.18 -16.18
C ALA A 27 -6.25 -6.67 -14.72
N VAL A 28 -5.32 -6.08 -13.97
CA VAL A 28 -5.10 -6.37 -12.55
C VAL A 28 -6.30 -5.92 -11.71
N LEU A 29 -6.80 -4.70 -11.93
CA LEU A 29 -7.97 -4.16 -11.22
C LEU A 29 -9.28 -4.89 -11.55
N GLU A 30 -9.35 -5.57 -12.70
CA GLU A 30 -10.47 -6.45 -13.06
C GLU A 30 -10.35 -7.84 -12.46
N ALA A 31 -9.13 -8.25 -12.12
CA ALA A 31 -8.84 -9.59 -11.63
C ALA A 31 -9.10 -9.78 -10.14
N ALA A 32 -8.96 -8.73 -9.32
CA ALA A 32 -9.20 -8.75 -7.87
C ALA A 32 -9.51 -7.35 -7.35
N GLU A 33 -10.11 -7.31 -6.16
CA GLU A 33 -10.33 -6.08 -5.40
C GLU A 33 -9.00 -5.61 -4.78
N ILE A 34 -8.61 -4.36 -5.08
CA ILE A 34 -7.36 -3.76 -4.61
C ILE A 34 -7.72 -2.56 -3.73
N ALA A 35 -7.31 -2.58 -2.48
CA ALA A 35 -7.60 -1.48 -1.55
C ALA A 35 -6.77 -0.24 -1.86
N CYS A 36 -5.48 -0.42 -2.16
CA CYS A 36 -4.57 0.70 -2.40
C CYS A 36 -3.55 0.38 -3.51
N LEU A 37 -3.26 1.40 -4.33
CA LEU A 37 -2.18 1.41 -5.31
C LEU A 37 -1.18 2.51 -4.97
N ARG A 38 0.08 2.16 -4.70
CA ARG A 38 1.19 3.09 -4.55
C ARG A 38 1.88 3.28 -5.90
N LEU A 39 1.94 4.54 -6.37
CA LEU A 39 2.61 4.92 -7.60
C LEU A 39 3.94 5.63 -7.30
N PRO A 40 4.98 5.42 -8.12
CA PRO A 40 6.24 6.17 -7.98
C PRO A 40 6.02 7.66 -8.26
N PRO A 41 6.89 8.57 -7.73
CA PRO A 41 6.70 10.01 -7.89
C PRO A 41 7.10 10.49 -9.31
N ARG A 42 6.20 10.32 -10.27
CA ARG A 42 6.41 10.73 -11.67
C ARG A 42 5.28 11.64 -12.15
N PRO A 43 5.57 12.72 -12.87
CA PRO A 43 4.55 13.55 -13.49
C PRO A 43 3.80 12.78 -14.60
N GLY A 44 2.60 13.25 -14.96
CA GLY A 44 1.85 12.70 -16.10
C GLY A 44 1.00 11.46 -15.79
N MET A 45 0.99 10.97 -14.55
CA MET A 45 0.26 9.74 -14.18
C MET A 45 -1.20 9.97 -13.77
N ALA A 46 -1.76 11.17 -13.95
CA ALA A 46 -3.15 11.46 -13.57
C ALA A 46 -4.17 10.48 -14.21
N HIS A 47 -3.87 9.91 -15.37
CA HIS A 47 -4.71 8.91 -16.01
C HIS A 47 -4.71 7.58 -15.24
N LEU A 48 -3.58 7.16 -14.65
CA LEU A 48 -3.48 5.95 -13.82
C LEU A 48 -4.20 6.15 -12.48
N VAL A 49 -4.09 7.34 -11.89
CA VAL A 49 -4.81 7.72 -10.68
C VAL A 49 -6.32 7.57 -10.91
N ARG A 50 -6.86 8.22 -11.95
CA ARG A 50 -8.30 8.11 -12.27
C ARG A 50 -8.74 6.70 -12.64
N LEU A 51 -7.89 5.93 -13.31
CA LEU A 51 -8.17 4.54 -13.65
C LEU A 51 -8.38 3.68 -12.40
N ALA A 52 -7.49 3.79 -11.41
CA ALA A 52 -7.58 3.03 -10.17
C ALA A 52 -8.74 3.52 -9.29
N GLN A 53 -8.88 4.83 -9.10
CA GLN A 53 -10.00 5.43 -8.34
C GLN A 53 -11.36 5.08 -8.95
N GLY A 54 -11.48 5.02 -10.26
CA GLY A 54 -12.70 4.59 -10.97
C GLY A 54 -13.10 3.12 -10.70
N ARG A 55 -12.23 2.34 -10.10
CA ARG A 55 -12.45 0.96 -9.65
C ARG A 55 -12.55 0.82 -8.13
N GLY A 56 -12.59 1.93 -7.39
CA GLY A 56 -12.65 1.95 -5.92
C GLY A 56 -11.32 1.69 -5.23
N THR A 57 -10.20 1.73 -5.97
CA THR A 57 -8.85 1.59 -5.42
C THR A 57 -8.32 2.96 -5.01
N ALA A 58 -7.94 3.14 -3.75
CA ALA A 58 -7.24 4.33 -3.30
C ALA A 58 -5.85 4.43 -3.94
N VAL A 59 -5.39 5.64 -4.23
CA VAL A 59 -4.06 5.86 -4.84
C VAL A 59 -3.22 6.76 -3.96
N VAL A 60 -2.02 6.31 -3.62
CA VAL A 60 -1.02 7.12 -2.92
C VAL A 60 0.23 7.28 -3.78
N ILE A 61 0.86 8.46 -3.69
CA ILE A 61 2.14 8.73 -4.38
C ILE A 61 3.27 8.52 -3.38
N GLU A 62 4.36 7.91 -3.85
CA GLU A 62 5.52 7.67 -3.00
C GLU A 62 6.29 8.98 -2.77
N GLY A 63 6.47 9.39 -1.50
CA GLY A 63 7.39 10.43 -1.04
C GLY A 63 7.11 11.87 -1.49
N ASP A 64 6.08 12.14 -2.29
CA ASP A 64 5.86 13.47 -2.88
C ASP A 64 4.41 13.98 -2.68
N PRO A 65 4.14 14.73 -1.58
CA PRO A 65 2.82 15.28 -1.30
C PRO A 65 2.34 16.32 -2.32
N ASP A 66 3.25 17.10 -2.90
CA ASP A 66 2.90 18.10 -3.91
C ASP A 66 2.44 17.44 -5.20
N LEU A 67 3.14 16.40 -5.61
CA LEU A 67 2.74 15.62 -6.78
C LEU A 67 1.44 14.84 -6.52
N ALA A 68 1.24 14.30 -5.32
CA ALA A 68 -0.02 13.66 -4.94
C ALA A 68 -1.21 14.60 -5.12
N ALA A 69 -1.10 15.82 -4.59
CA ALA A 69 -2.11 16.86 -4.79
C ALA A 69 -2.31 17.23 -6.26
N ALA A 70 -1.23 17.39 -7.03
CA ALA A 70 -1.28 17.77 -8.45
C ALA A 70 -1.91 16.69 -9.33
N LEU A 71 -1.74 15.41 -8.99
CA LEU A 71 -2.32 14.27 -9.71
C LEU A 71 -3.75 13.94 -9.27
N GLY A 72 -4.24 14.51 -8.16
CA GLY A 72 -5.53 14.17 -7.56
C GLY A 72 -5.53 12.77 -6.92
N ALA A 73 -4.39 12.34 -6.39
CA ALA A 73 -4.28 11.11 -5.63
C ALA A 73 -4.94 11.23 -4.25
N ASP A 74 -5.29 10.11 -3.63
CA ASP A 74 -5.95 10.08 -2.33
C ASP A 74 -4.98 10.37 -1.18
N GLY A 75 -3.68 10.32 -1.43
CA GLY A 75 -2.68 10.61 -0.43
C GLY A 75 -1.24 10.33 -0.82
N VAL A 76 -0.41 10.11 0.19
CA VAL A 76 1.03 9.90 0.05
C VAL A 76 1.52 8.76 0.94
N HIS A 77 2.50 8.01 0.47
CA HIS A 77 3.28 7.07 1.27
C HIS A 77 4.66 7.65 1.54
N LEU A 78 4.95 7.99 2.77
CA LEU A 78 6.20 8.62 3.18
C LEU A 78 7.27 7.57 3.50
N PRO A 79 8.54 7.79 3.12
CA PRO A 79 9.64 6.89 3.43
C PRO A 79 10.04 6.92 4.92
N ASP A 80 9.68 7.98 5.62
CA ASP A 80 9.89 8.16 7.06
C ASP A 80 8.95 9.25 7.62
N LEU A 81 8.98 9.46 8.95
CA LEU A 81 8.11 10.42 9.64
C LEU A 81 8.54 11.89 9.46
N LYS A 82 9.75 12.18 8.99
CA LYS A 82 10.33 13.55 8.99
C LYS A 82 9.47 14.58 8.25
N THR A 83 8.81 14.18 7.19
CA THR A 83 7.99 15.07 6.35
C THR A 83 6.50 14.95 6.63
N TYR A 84 6.09 14.18 7.64
CA TYR A 84 4.68 13.92 7.93
C TYR A 84 3.86 15.20 8.16
N GLY A 85 4.34 16.10 9.05
CA GLY A 85 3.63 17.36 9.33
C GLY A 85 3.42 18.21 8.08
N ALA A 86 4.48 18.39 7.27
CA ALA A 86 4.40 19.12 6.02
C ALA A 86 3.44 18.46 5.01
N ALA A 87 3.44 17.13 4.93
CA ALA A 87 2.52 16.38 4.08
C ALA A 87 1.07 16.56 4.53
N ARG A 88 0.80 16.48 5.82
CA ARG A 88 -0.54 16.70 6.40
C ARG A 88 -1.03 18.12 6.18
N ASP A 89 -0.18 19.12 6.38
CA ASP A 89 -0.50 20.53 6.10
C ASP A 89 -0.80 20.75 4.60
N ARG A 90 -0.07 20.07 3.74
CA ARG A 90 -0.21 20.19 2.28
C ARG A 90 -1.45 19.50 1.73
N LEU A 91 -1.79 18.33 2.22
CA LEU A 91 -2.85 17.47 1.68
C LEU A 91 -4.18 17.61 2.43
N GLY A 92 -4.16 18.10 3.68
CA GLY A 92 -5.35 18.24 4.52
C GLY A 92 -5.66 17.00 5.35
N ALA A 93 -6.72 17.11 6.17
CA ALA A 93 -7.06 16.11 7.17
C ALA A 93 -7.60 14.79 6.56
N ASP A 94 -8.24 14.87 5.41
CA ASP A 94 -8.92 13.73 4.78
C ASP A 94 -7.99 12.88 3.89
N ALA A 95 -6.75 13.35 3.64
CA ALA A 95 -5.80 12.64 2.81
C ALA A 95 -5.19 11.43 3.53
N ILE A 96 -4.95 10.36 2.81
CA ILE A 96 -4.26 9.17 3.31
C ILE A 96 -2.76 9.46 3.41
N ILE A 97 -2.19 9.39 4.61
CA ILE A 97 -0.75 9.49 4.82
C ILE A 97 -0.24 8.24 5.52
N GLY A 98 0.41 7.37 4.76
CA GLY A 98 1.11 6.22 5.30
C GLY A 98 2.59 6.49 5.53
N VAL A 99 3.18 5.82 6.50
CA VAL A 99 4.60 5.97 6.84
C VAL A 99 5.30 4.62 6.82
N SER A 100 6.40 4.54 6.08
CA SER A 100 7.31 3.39 6.16
C SER A 100 8.12 3.46 7.45
N CYS A 101 8.10 2.37 8.20
CA CYS A 101 8.82 2.23 9.47
C CYS A 101 9.87 1.12 9.41
N ASP A 102 10.07 0.52 8.22
CA ASP A 102 10.98 -0.58 8.00
C ASP A 102 10.84 -1.69 9.07
N ARG A 103 11.73 -1.76 10.05
CA ARG A 103 11.70 -2.71 11.18
C ARG A 103 11.75 -2.00 12.53
N SER A 104 11.43 -0.72 12.57
CA SER A 104 11.54 0.10 13.77
C SER A 104 10.20 0.20 14.51
N ARG A 105 10.12 -0.39 15.70
CA ARG A 105 8.98 -0.20 16.61
C ARG A 105 8.84 1.25 17.04
N HIS A 106 9.96 1.90 17.27
CA HIS A 106 10.00 3.29 17.72
C HIS A 106 9.38 4.21 16.67
N ASP A 107 9.84 4.12 15.41
CA ASP A 107 9.34 4.98 14.33
C ASP A 107 7.85 4.73 14.05
N ALA A 108 7.41 3.46 14.19
CA ALA A 108 6.00 3.12 14.03
C ALA A 108 5.13 3.73 15.14
N MET A 109 5.59 3.70 16.39
CA MET A 109 4.88 4.33 17.50
C MET A 109 4.80 5.84 17.31
N GLU A 110 5.90 6.50 16.96
CA GLU A 110 5.90 7.94 16.65
C GLU A 110 4.98 8.28 15.48
N ALA A 111 4.98 7.46 14.41
CA ALA A 111 4.08 7.65 13.28
C ALA A 111 2.59 7.52 13.69
N GLY A 112 2.27 6.53 14.50
CA GLY A 112 0.92 6.34 15.04
C GLY A 112 0.47 7.51 15.93
N GLU A 113 1.35 7.98 16.82
CA GLU A 113 1.09 9.15 17.69
C GLU A 113 0.94 10.45 16.88
N ALA A 114 1.66 10.59 15.77
CA ALA A 114 1.53 11.73 14.87
C ALA A 114 0.21 11.71 14.07
N GLY A 115 -0.49 10.57 14.02
CA GLY A 115 -1.76 10.40 13.31
C GLY A 115 -1.62 9.88 11.88
N ALA A 116 -0.61 9.04 11.62
CA ALA A 116 -0.51 8.32 10.34
C ALA A 116 -1.74 7.42 10.13
N ASP A 117 -2.22 7.36 8.88
CA ASP A 117 -3.39 6.55 8.53
C ASP A 117 -3.05 5.06 8.43
N TYR A 118 -1.80 4.73 8.20
CA TYR A 118 -1.23 3.40 8.35
C TYR A 118 0.29 3.46 8.53
N VAL A 119 0.83 2.39 9.11
CA VAL A 119 2.28 2.14 9.14
C VAL A 119 2.63 0.98 8.21
N ALA A 120 3.81 1.02 7.59
CA ALA A 120 4.27 -0.07 6.74
C ALA A 120 5.57 -0.66 7.31
N PHE A 121 5.58 -1.99 7.46
CA PHE A 121 6.77 -2.72 7.87
C PHE A 121 7.33 -3.57 6.73
N ALA A 122 8.66 -3.61 6.61
CA ALA A 122 9.31 -4.67 5.88
C ALA A 122 8.91 -6.05 6.47
N ALA A 123 9.00 -7.12 5.68
CA ALA A 123 8.56 -8.45 6.07
C ALA A 123 9.24 -8.93 7.37
N ASP A 124 8.56 -8.69 8.48
CA ASP A 124 8.93 -9.09 9.83
C ASP A 124 7.66 -9.53 10.58
N LEU A 125 7.47 -10.83 10.70
CA LEU A 125 6.24 -11.43 11.22
C LEU A 125 5.99 -11.09 12.69
N GLU A 126 7.07 -11.05 13.50
CA GLU A 126 6.96 -10.72 14.93
C GLU A 126 6.56 -9.27 15.13
N LEU A 127 7.10 -8.38 14.29
CA LEU A 127 6.79 -6.96 14.34
C LEU A 127 5.35 -6.67 13.94
N VAL A 128 4.88 -7.30 12.85
CA VAL A 128 3.47 -7.16 12.40
C VAL A 128 2.52 -7.69 13.47
N ARG A 129 2.77 -8.87 14.03
CA ARG A 129 1.94 -9.43 15.11
C ARG A 129 1.91 -8.52 16.33
N TRP A 130 3.07 -8.05 16.76
CA TRP A 130 3.17 -7.15 17.90
C TRP A 130 2.35 -5.87 17.69
N TRP A 131 2.42 -5.28 16.48
CA TRP A 131 1.68 -4.07 16.15
C TRP A 131 0.16 -4.33 16.13
N ALA A 132 -0.28 -5.35 15.42
CA ALA A 132 -1.68 -5.70 15.26
C ALA A 132 -2.38 -6.05 16.60
N GLU A 133 -1.63 -6.58 17.58
CA GLU A 133 -2.17 -6.88 18.91
C GLU A 133 -2.34 -5.64 19.81
N LEU A 134 -1.53 -4.60 19.62
CA LEU A 134 -1.43 -3.48 20.56
C LEU A 134 -1.94 -2.16 20.01
N MET A 135 -1.96 -1.98 18.69
CA MET A 135 -2.23 -0.68 18.05
C MET A 135 -3.52 -0.71 17.24
N LEU A 136 -4.13 0.47 17.10
CA LEU A 136 -5.35 0.66 16.31
C LEU A 136 -5.06 1.15 14.88
N VAL A 137 -3.87 1.72 14.66
CA VAL A 137 -3.46 2.18 13.34
C VAL A 137 -3.16 0.96 12.47
N PRO A 138 -3.77 0.86 11.28
CA PRO A 138 -3.59 -0.28 10.39
C PRO A 138 -2.13 -0.54 10.01
N VAL A 139 -1.78 -1.81 9.83
CA VAL A 139 -0.44 -2.22 9.39
C VAL A 139 -0.44 -2.80 7.99
N VAL A 140 0.48 -2.31 7.18
CA VAL A 140 0.84 -2.85 5.86
C VAL A 140 2.09 -3.71 6.01
N ALA A 141 2.02 -4.98 5.64
CA ALA A 141 3.20 -5.85 5.52
C ALA A 141 3.74 -5.79 4.08
N GLU A 142 4.94 -5.24 3.91
CA GLU A 142 5.60 -5.15 2.60
C GLU A 142 6.38 -6.44 2.31
N LEU A 143 5.83 -7.28 1.44
CA LEU A 143 6.40 -8.59 1.13
C LEU A 143 7.20 -8.58 -0.17
N GLN A 144 8.24 -9.43 -0.21
CA GLN A 144 9.05 -9.68 -1.41
C GLN A 144 8.54 -10.86 -2.23
N SER A 145 7.71 -11.74 -1.63
CA SER A 145 7.10 -12.90 -2.27
C SER A 145 5.66 -13.07 -1.82
N PRO A 146 4.74 -13.48 -2.72
CA PRO A 146 3.35 -13.78 -2.36
C PRO A 146 3.20 -14.99 -1.43
N ASP A 147 4.20 -15.87 -1.36
CA ASP A 147 4.15 -17.13 -0.57
C ASP A 147 3.95 -16.88 0.93
N GLN A 148 4.39 -15.71 1.41
CA GLN A 148 4.29 -15.32 2.82
C GLN A 148 2.93 -14.65 3.17
N ALA A 149 2.11 -14.32 2.18
CA ALA A 149 0.93 -13.47 2.37
C ALA A 149 -0.05 -14.05 3.41
N ALA A 150 -0.34 -15.35 3.35
CA ALA A 150 -1.26 -15.98 4.29
C ALA A 150 -0.75 -15.94 5.75
N GLU A 151 0.55 -16.08 5.94
CA GLU A 151 1.17 -16.04 7.27
C GLU A 151 1.11 -14.64 7.88
N PHE A 152 1.39 -13.61 7.08
CA PHE A 152 1.29 -12.22 7.54
C PHE A 152 -0.16 -11.77 7.76
N ALA A 153 -1.10 -12.21 6.94
CA ALA A 153 -2.52 -11.99 7.17
C ALA A 153 -2.99 -12.64 8.48
N ALA A 154 -2.56 -13.88 8.75
CA ALA A 154 -2.85 -14.58 10.01
C ALA A 154 -2.16 -13.92 11.23
N ALA A 155 -1.06 -13.19 11.03
CA ALA A 155 -0.40 -12.40 12.07
C ALA A 155 -1.13 -11.07 12.37
N GLY A 156 -2.15 -10.70 11.59
CA GLY A 156 -2.98 -9.53 11.80
C GLY A 156 -2.69 -8.35 10.88
N ALA A 157 -1.90 -8.53 9.81
CA ALA A 157 -1.75 -7.49 8.81
C ALA A 157 -3.10 -7.16 8.17
N GLU A 158 -3.50 -5.89 8.20
CA GLU A 158 -4.69 -5.42 7.49
C GLU A 158 -4.46 -5.32 5.99
N PHE A 159 -3.22 -5.09 5.58
CA PHE A 159 -2.85 -5.01 4.17
C PHE A 159 -1.58 -5.81 3.88
N ILE A 160 -1.60 -6.54 2.76
CA ILE A 160 -0.41 -7.14 2.17
C ILE A 160 0.01 -6.31 0.97
N ALA A 161 1.20 -5.73 1.04
CA ALA A 161 1.79 -4.98 -0.06
C ALA A 161 2.75 -5.84 -0.87
N LEU A 162 2.52 -5.90 -2.18
CA LEU A 162 3.43 -6.52 -3.15
C LEU A 162 3.80 -5.53 -4.26
N GLY A 163 5.08 -5.54 -4.62
CA GLY A 163 5.65 -4.72 -5.68
C GLY A 163 6.12 -5.57 -6.87
N GLU A 164 7.39 -5.46 -7.18
CA GLU A 164 8.04 -6.08 -8.35
C GLU A 164 7.70 -7.56 -8.56
N ALA A 165 7.61 -8.35 -7.49
CA ALA A 165 7.31 -9.79 -7.58
C ALA A 165 5.96 -10.05 -8.25
N LEU A 166 4.96 -9.21 -8.04
CA LEU A 166 3.66 -9.33 -8.68
C LEU A 166 3.72 -8.92 -10.16
N TRP A 167 4.38 -7.80 -10.46
CA TRP A 167 4.41 -7.25 -11.82
C TRP A 167 5.27 -8.08 -12.78
N ARG A 168 6.26 -8.83 -12.24
CA ARG A 168 7.16 -9.72 -12.99
C ARG A 168 6.79 -11.20 -12.91
N ASP A 169 5.60 -11.52 -12.40
CA ASP A 169 5.16 -12.91 -12.32
C ASP A 169 5.11 -13.56 -13.72
N PRO A 170 5.69 -14.75 -13.91
CA PRO A 170 5.70 -15.44 -15.21
C PRO A 170 4.31 -15.74 -15.77
N ALA A 171 3.30 -15.90 -14.91
CA ALA A 171 1.90 -16.10 -15.30
C ALA A 171 1.17 -14.78 -15.62
N GLY A 172 1.87 -13.65 -15.44
CA GLY A 172 1.35 -12.30 -15.60
C GLY A 172 0.66 -11.73 -14.36
N ALA A 173 0.78 -10.43 -14.16
CA ALA A 173 0.27 -9.73 -12.97
C ALA A 173 -1.23 -9.99 -12.67
N PRO A 174 -2.16 -10.08 -13.66
CA PRO A 174 -3.55 -10.41 -13.38
C PRO A 174 -3.78 -11.81 -12.79
N ALA A 175 -2.94 -12.79 -13.16
CA ALA A 175 -3.00 -14.13 -12.57
C ALA A 175 -2.40 -14.12 -11.16
N ALA A 176 -1.27 -13.44 -10.98
CA ALA A 176 -0.61 -13.30 -9.69
C ALA A 176 -1.53 -12.65 -8.64
N VAL A 177 -2.22 -11.56 -9.01
CA VAL A 177 -3.13 -10.88 -8.08
C VAL A 177 -4.35 -11.72 -7.72
N ARG A 178 -4.90 -12.50 -8.66
CA ARG A 178 -5.99 -13.45 -8.35
C ARG A 178 -5.55 -14.52 -7.36
N ASN A 179 -4.37 -15.08 -7.58
CA ASN A 179 -3.81 -16.10 -6.67
C ASN A 179 -3.59 -15.51 -5.27
N LEU A 180 -3.04 -14.32 -5.20
CA LEU A 180 -2.83 -13.62 -3.93
C LEU A 180 -4.16 -13.33 -3.22
N ALA A 181 -5.17 -12.85 -3.93
CA ALA A 181 -6.50 -12.60 -3.38
C ALA A 181 -7.17 -13.89 -2.83
N MET A 182 -6.87 -15.05 -3.40
CA MET A 182 -7.35 -16.34 -2.89
C MET A 182 -6.65 -16.77 -1.60
N LEU A 183 -5.38 -16.40 -1.41
CA LEU A 183 -4.63 -16.69 -0.19
C LEU A 183 -5.08 -15.87 1.03
N LEU A 184 -5.74 -14.72 0.78
CA LEU A 184 -6.16 -13.77 1.83
C LEU A 184 -7.64 -13.91 2.24
N ARG A 185 -8.34 -14.92 1.73
CA ARG A 185 -9.77 -15.17 2.01
C ARG A 185 -9.98 -16.08 3.25
#